data_51e33c0669cda60a6484c88a17324d8d
#
_entry.id   51e33c0669cda60a6484c88a17324d8d
#
_cell.length_a   1.000
_cell.length_b   1.000
_cell.length_c   1.000
_cell.angle_alpha   90.00
_cell.angle_beta   90.00
_cell.angle_gamma   90.00
#
_symmetry.space_group_name_H-M   'P 1'
#
loop_
_entity.id
_entity.type
_entity.pdbx_description
1 polymer ?
#
loop_
_entity_poly.entity_id
_entity_poly.type
_entity_poly.pdbx_seq_one_letter_code
_entity_poly.pdbx_strand_id
1 'polypeptide(L)'
;MPKKLDLYIVKAFLGPFFFIFSILFFIFMVNVVWIQISNLGGKGLSTWELVKFFYYISVGVVKMVLPLTILLASIMTFGGFGERYELAAMKSAGMSLWRVMRPLFFTSIFFAIILFIFSNYVIPDFQRKSKNMLFNIISSKPALNFTPGQFIGSIPGMAIKFDKIYGENDESIEGVFIHKTANFFEDQRTIVAQKGKILSEKNSNYLKLILYNGYVIEDKIGKINIQERQKQENQTIKFDTLVSHIDVSEILDQAIESEKIVDSYEFHTFLELFSTIDELAKNQQENHQNIASELINHSSNYINYLDKIPQDNKIIKEPFDLDKLEKEKKSMVLKNAYEKIEQLQTLKNERNDAILNSTKVYAKAVMYQQQIIAYSVMSIIFFLVGASLGSIVRKGGVGLPVVLAIIIFVIFFIINLTAENLAWKGEMNAYLAAWLPNIVFMPVSIWLTVNALRDSQLFDVEKYKALVMPIVKRFSKKQEHKRYQ
;
A
#
# COMPACT_ATOMS: atom_id res chain seq x y z
N MET A 1 10.37 -40.09 22.71
CA MET A 1 10.14 -39.20 23.86
C MET A 1 11.12 -38.03 23.79
N PRO A 2 10.71 -36.78 23.97
CA PRO A 2 11.63 -35.66 24.06
C PRO A 2 12.57 -35.86 25.27
N LYS A 3 13.86 -35.65 25.05
CA LYS A 3 14.83 -35.69 26.14
C LYS A 3 14.60 -34.51 27.07
N LYS A 4 14.90 -34.62 28.37
CA LYS A 4 14.75 -33.53 29.35
C LYS A 4 15.40 -32.23 28.87
N LEU A 5 16.51 -32.33 28.14
CA LEU A 5 17.23 -31.20 27.58
C LEU A 5 16.39 -30.50 26.45
N ASP A 6 15.71 -31.27 25.59
CA ASP A 6 14.90 -30.71 24.52
C ASP A 6 13.75 -29.86 25.09
N LEU A 7 13.11 -30.37 26.13
CA LEU A 7 12.06 -29.64 26.86
C LEU A 7 12.60 -28.39 27.54
N TYR A 8 13.79 -28.46 28.13
CA TYR A 8 14.47 -27.29 28.73
C TYR A 8 14.69 -26.19 27.69
N ILE A 9 15.25 -26.55 26.51
CA ILE A 9 15.54 -25.61 25.44
C ILE A 9 14.24 -24.95 24.93
N VAL A 10 13.17 -25.73 24.73
CA VAL A 10 11.87 -25.20 24.29
C VAL A 10 11.27 -24.27 25.34
N LYS A 11 11.31 -24.63 26.64
CA LYS A 11 10.82 -23.75 27.71
C LYS A 11 11.62 -22.44 27.79
N ALA A 12 12.94 -22.51 27.62
CA ALA A 12 13.81 -21.34 27.61
C ALA A 12 13.51 -20.37 26.45
N PHE A 13 12.99 -20.90 25.34
CA PHE A 13 12.55 -20.11 24.17
C PHE A 13 11.15 -19.51 24.37
N LEU A 14 10.19 -20.27 24.87
CA LEU A 14 8.79 -19.85 24.98
C LEU A 14 8.58 -18.62 25.88
N GLY A 15 9.38 -18.47 26.95
CA GLY A 15 9.31 -17.30 27.82
C GLY A 15 9.59 -16.00 27.06
N PRO A 16 10.81 -15.82 26.51
CA PRO A 16 11.14 -14.69 25.65
C PRO A 16 10.17 -14.53 24.45
N PHE A 17 9.75 -15.64 23.83
CA PHE A 17 8.84 -15.61 22.68
C PHE A 17 7.52 -14.89 23.02
N PHE A 18 6.80 -15.31 24.04
CA PHE A 18 5.53 -14.67 24.41
C PHE A 18 5.69 -13.23 24.88
N PHE A 19 6.76 -12.96 25.61
CA PHE A 19 7.08 -11.61 26.08
C PHE A 19 7.32 -10.65 24.89
N ILE A 20 8.18 -11.05 23.95
CA ILE A 20 8.51 -10.25 22.78
C ILE A 20 7.29 -10.12 21.86
N PHE A 21 6.55 -11.22 21.66
CA PHE A 21 5.34 -11.21 20.86
C PHE A 21 4.34 -10.17 21.39
N SER A 22 4.10 -10.15 22.69
CA SER A 22 3.17 -9.19 23.31
C SER A 22 3.62 -7.74 23.11
N ILE A 23 4.92 -7.47 23.27
CA ILE A 23 5.47 -6.11 23.09
C ILE A 23 5.37 -5.69 21.64
N LEU A 24 5.82 -6.53 20.70
CA LEU A 24 5.80 -6.21 19.29
C LEU A 24 4.36 -6.08 18.77
N PHE A 25 3.49 -7.00 19.15
CA PHE A 25 2.08 -6.92 18.79
C PHE A 25 1.45 -5.61 19.27
N PHE A 26 1.71 -5.21 20.50
CA PHE A 26 1.23 -3.95 21.04
C PHE A 26 1.78 -2.74 20.25
N ILE A 27 3.09 -2.71 19.96
CA ILE A 27 3.72 -1.61 19.21
C ILE A 27 3.11 -1.50 17.80
N PHE A 28 3.01 -2.62 17.08
CA PHE A 28 2.43 -2.63 15.75
C PHE A 28 0.93 -2.33 15.75
N MET A 29 0.20 -2.80 16.76
CA MET A 29 -1.21 -2.45 16.95
C MET A 29 -1.38 -0.93 17.14
N VAL A 30 -0.58 -0.31 18.03
CA VAL A 30 -0.61 1.15 18.23
C VAL A 30 -0.29 1.89 16.93
N ASN A 31 0.66 1.40 16.16
CA ASN A 31 0.98 2.01 14.84
C ASN A 31 -0.21 1.95 13.87
N VAL A 32 -0.87 0.79 13.76
CA VAL A 32 -2.07 0.63 12.91
C VAL A 32 -3.21 1.52 13.40
N VAL A 33 -3.44 1.58 14.72
CA VAL A 33 -4.43 2.48 15.33
C VAL A 33 -4.12 3.93 14.97
N TRP A 34 -2.85 4.35 15.10
CA TRP A 34 -2.42 5.72 14.79
C TRP A 34 -2.69 6.11 13.34
N ILE A 35 -2.40 5.23 12.39
CA ILE A 35 -2.67 5.47 10.97
C ILE A 35 -4.17 5.60 10.71
N GLN A 36 -4.99 4.76 11.34
CA GLN A 36 -6.43 4.73 11.09
C GLN A 36 -7.21 5.78 11.87
N ILE A 37 -6.73 6.19 13.05
CA ILE A 37 -7.43 7.18 13.88
C ILE A 37 -7.53 8.54 13.19
N SER A 38 -6.53 8.90 12.36
CA SER A 38 -6.58 10.11 11.55
C SER A 38 -7.71 10.08 10.51
N ASN A 39 -8.07 8.90 10.03
CA ASN A 39 -9.15 8.68 9.06
C ASN A 39 -10.54 8.60 9.73
N LEU A 40 -10.60 8.23 11.01
CA LEU A 40 -11.84 7.99 11.76
C LEU A 40 -12.09 9.05 12.85
N GLY A 41 -11.06 9.82 13.24
CA GLY A 41 -11.16 10.85 14.26
C GLY A 41 -12.17 11.95 13.89
N GLY A 42 -12.93 12.40 14.86
CA GLY A 42 -13.94 13.46 14.66
C GLY A 42 -15.26 13.02 14.01
N LYS A 43 -15.40 11.72 13.71
CA LYS A 43 -16.55 11.17 12.97
C LYS A 43 -17.70 10.67 13.87
N GLY A 44 -17.75 11.05 15.14
CA GLY A 44 -18.87 10.74 16.04
C GLY A 44 -19.06 9.23 16.32
N LEU A 45 -18.00 8.42 16.18
CA LEU A 45 -18.03 6.99 16.48
C LEU A 45 -18.01 6.74 17.98
N SER A 46 -18.77 5.74 18.45
CA SER A 46 -18.69 5.33 19.84
C SER A 46 -17.33 4.70 20.14
N THR A 47 -16.83 4.88 21.36
CA THR A 47 -15.56 4.27 21.79
C THR A 47 -15.55 2.76 21.60
N TRP A 48 -16.71 2.10 21.79
CA TRP A 48 -16.83 0.66 21.59
C TRP A 48 -16.69 0.22 20.12
N GLU A 49 -17.25 0.98 19.18
CA GLU A 49 -17.08 0.75 17.75
C GLU A 49 -15.62 0.91 17.33
N LEU A 50 -14.93 1.93 17.85
CA LEU A 50 -13.51 2.14 17.60
C LEU A 50 -12.67 0.96 18.12
N VAL A 51 -12.90 0.52 19.37
CA VAL A 51 -12.18 -0.63 19.95
C VAL A 51 -12.41 -1.89 19.12
N LYS A 52 -13.66 -2.16 18.72
CA LYS A 52 -14.02 -3.32 17.90
C LYS A 52 -13.35 -3.27 16.52
N PHE A 53 -13.34 -2.10 15.88
CA PHE A 53 -12.69 -1.89 14.59
C PHE A 53 -11.17 -2.12 14.69
N PHE A 54 -10.51 -1.53 15.68
CA PHE A 54 -9.08 -1.72 15.90
C PHE A 54 -8.72 -3.17 16.25
N TYR A 55 -9.58 -3.85 17.00
CA TYR A 55 -9.41 -5.28 17.25
C TYR A 55 -9.42 -6.09 15.93
N TYR A 56 -10.36 -5.81 15.04
CA TYR A 56 -10.43 -6.52 13.77
C TYR A 56 -9.20 -6.26 12.87
N ILE A 57 -8.75 -5.02 12.78
CA ILE A 57 -7.56 -4.69 11.97
C ILE A 57 -6.28 -5.27 12.59
N SER A 58 -6.16 -5.27 13.92
CA SER A 58 -4.94 -5.72 14.61
C SER A 58 -4.62 -7.20 14.36
N VAL A 59 -5.62 -8.01 14.06
CA VAL A 59 -5.40 -9.43 13.74
C VAL A 59 -4.49 -9.60 12.52
N GLY A 60 -4.58 -8.73 11.54
CA GLY A 60 -3.71 -8.74 10.36
C GLY A 60 -2.22 -8.49 10.66
N VAL A 61 -1.92 -7.85 11.80
CA VAL A 61 -0.54 -7.55 12.22
C VAL A 61 0.25 -8.80 12.57
N VAL A 62 -0.43 -9.87 13.01
CA VAL A 62 0.19 -11.13 13.45
C VAL A 62 1.11 -11.73 12.39
N LYS A 63 0.73 -11.64 11.10
CA LYS A 63 1.54 -12.20 10.00
C LYS A 63 2.96 -11.62 9.94
N MET A 64 3.13 -10.37 10.36
CA MET A 64 4.42 -9.67 10.33
C MET A 64 5.16 -9.78 11.68
N VAL A 65 4.42 -9.74 12.79
CA VAL A 65 4.96 -9.79 14.14
C VAL A 65 5.54 -11.16 14.46
N LEU A 66 4.90 -12.25 14.03
CA LEU A 66 5.30 -13.61 14.41
C LEU A 66 6.69 -14.00 13.89
N PRO A 67 7.07 -13.80 12.60
CA PRO A 67 8.42 -14.06 12.13
C PRO A 67 9.47 -13.25 12.85
N LEU A 68 9.21 -11.96 13.12
CA LEU A 68 10.10 -11.07 13.87
C LEU A 68 10.27 -11.52 15.31
N THR A 69 9.19 -11.98 15.94
CA THR A 69 9.23 -12.53 17.29
C THR A 69 10.13 -13.77 17.35
N ILE A 70 10.01 -14.66 16.37
CA ILE A 70 10.86 -15.86 16.29
C ILE A 70 12.35 -15.47 16.15
N LEU A 71 12.65 -14.47 15.31
CA LEU A 71 14.01 -13.95 15.17
C LEU A 71 14.57 -13.47 16.51
N LEU A 72 13.88 -12.56 17.16
CA LEU A 72 14.31 -11.96 18.44
C LEU A 72 14.38 -13.00 19.55
N ALA A 73 13.35 -13.84 19.70
CA ALA A 73 13.34 -14.88 20.72
C ALA A 73 14.45 -15.90 20.53
N SER A 74 14.77 -16.26 19.30
CA SER A 74 15.89 -17.15 18.98
C SER A 74 17.23 -16.52 19.36
N ILE A 75 17.46 -15.26 18.99
CA ILE A 75 18.69 -14.53 19.35
C ILE A 75 18.83 -14.44 20.87
N MET A 76 17.76 -14.07 21.58
CA MET A 76 17.79 -13.96 23.04
C MET A 76 18.03 -15.31 23.72
N THR A 77 17.43 -16.39 23.22
CA THR A 77 17.60 -17.73 23.81
C THR A 77 19.01 -18.24 23.64
N PHE A 78 19.55 -18.20 22.43
CA PHE A 78 20.92 -18.66 22.16
C PHE A 78 21.97 -17.71 22.72
N GLY A 79 21.72 -16.41 22.70
CA GLY A 79 22.56 -15.41 23.37
C GLY A 79 22.60 -15.63 24.88
N GLY A 80 21.46 -15.89 25.53
CA GLY A 80 21.36 -16.23 26.92
C GLY A 80 22.08 -17.54 27.28
N PHE A 81 22.01 -18.58 26.47
CA PHE A 81 22.79 -19.81 26.62
C PHE A 81 24.29 -19.52 26.50
N GLY A 82 24.71 -18.61 25.62
CA GLY A 82 26.10 -18.17 25.49
C GLY A 82 26.58 -17.41 26.71
N GLU A 83 25.82 -16.45 27.24
CA GLU A 83 26.13 -15.59 28.38
C GLU A 83 26.26 -16.40 29.68
N ARG A 84 25.36 -17.35 29.90
CA ARG A 84 25.38 -18.25 31.06
C ARG A 84 26.33 -19.43 30.93
N TYR A 85 27.16 -19.47 29.86
CA TYR A 85 28.06 -20.58 29.53
C TYR A 85 27.39 -21.94 29.34
N GLU A 86 26.07 -22.00 29.27
CA GLU A 86 25.30 -23.24 29.07
C GLU A 86 25.62 -23.87 27.70
N LEU A 87 25.75 -23.03 26.67
CA LEU A 87 26.11 -23.50 25.32
C LEU A 87 27.53 -24.12 25.32
N ALA A 88 28.47 -23.52 26.03
CA ALA A 88 29.81 -24.06 26.18
C ALA A 88 29.80 -25.40 26.94
N ALA A 89 29.04 -25.49 28.03
CA ALA A 89 28.88 -26.74 28.78
C ALA A 89 28.24 -27.87 27.94
N MET A 90 27.22 -27.54 27.13
CA MET A 90 26.62 -28.51 26.21
C MET A 90 27.61 -28.99 25.13
N LYS A 91 28.45 -28.09 24.60
CA LYS A 91 29.48 -28.44 23.61
C LYS A 91 30.63 -29.25 24.24
N SER A 92 31.09 -28.93 25.44
CA SER A 92 32.10 -29.73 26.16
C SER A 92 31.60 -31.13 26.50
N ALA A 93 30.29 -31.31 26.68
CA ALA A 93 29.64 -32.62 26.79
C ALA A 93 29.51 -33.39 25.46
N GLY A 94 30.12 -32.89 24.37
CA GLY A 94 30.13 -33.55 23.03
C GLY A 94 28.92 -33.28 22.18
N MET A 95 28.03 -32.32 22.56
CA MET A 95 26.85 -31.99 21.73
C MET A 95 27.20 -30.97 20.64
N SER A 96 26.82 -31.28 19.40
CA SER A 96 26.91 -30.31 18.32
C SER A 96 25.91 -29.17 18.49
N LEU A 97 26.23 -27.98 17.96
CA LEU A 97 25.31 -26.83 17.97
C LEU A 97 23.98 -27.20 17.28
N TRP A 98 24.02 -27.95 16.18
CA TRP A 98 22.80 -28.42 15.49
C TRP A 98 21.92 -29.28 16.39
N ARG A 99 22.49 -30.12 17.25
CA ARG A 99 21.72 -30.91 18.22
C ARG A 99 20.97 -30.01 19.23
N VAL A 100 21.57 -28.89 19.60
CA VAL A 100 20.96 -27.89 20.50
C VAL A 100 19.89 -27.08 19.76
N MET A 101 20.12 -26.72 18.48
CA MET A 101 19.16 -25.97 17.67
C MET A 101 17.94 -26.80 17.26
N ARG A 102 18.09 -28.10 17.09
CA ARG A 102 17.06 -29.01 16.54
C ARG A 102 15.67 -28.91 17.21
N PRO A 103 15.54 -28.90 18.55
CA PRO A 103 14.23 -28.75 19.20
C PRO A 103 13.52 -27.47 18.81
N LEU A 104 14.26 -26.34 18.75
CA LEU A 104 13.68 -25.05 18.37
C LEU A 104 13.41 -24.94 16.87
N PHE A 105 14.17 -25.63 16.04
CA PHE A 105 13.88 -25.72 14.61
C PHE A 105 12.50 -26.38 14.37
N PHE A 106 12.20 -27.47 15.06
CA PHE A 106 10.85 -28.04 14.97
C PHE A 106 9.77 -27.15 15.59
N THR A 107 10.10 -26.43 16.65
CA THR A 107 9.20 -25.42 17.24
C THR A 107 8.93 -24.25 16.27
N SER A 108 9.95 -23.81 15.52
CA SER A 108 9.75 -22.77 14.50
C SER A 108 8.90 -23.24 13.33
N ILE A 109 9.05 -24.51 12.90
CA ILE A 109 8.15 -25.12 11.89
C ILE A 109 6.72 -25.16 12.42
N PHE A 110 6.52 -25.54 13.68
CA PHE A 110 5.20 -25.55 14.29
C PHE A 110 4.56 -24.16 14.28
N PHE A 111 5.29 -23.11 14.64
CA PHE A 111 4.81 -21.73 14.54
C PHE A 111 4.58 -21.27 13.10
N ALA A 112 5.40 -21.73 12.14
CA ALA A 112 5.20 -21.45 10.71
C ALA A 112 3.90 -22.07 10.21
N ILE A 113 3.56 -23.30 10.62
CA ILE A 113 2.28 -23.95 10.30
C ILE A 113 1.12 -23.18 10.94
N ILE A 114 1.25 -22.78 12.22
CA ILE A 114 0.23 -21.95 12.88
C ILE A 114 0.03 -20.64 12.11
N LEU A 115 1.12 -19.97 11.71
CA LEU A 115 1.03 -18.73 10.95
C LEU A 115 0.34 -18.94 9.60
N PHE A 116 0.65 -20.03 8.90
CA PHE A 116 -0.03 -20.40 7.65
C PHE A 116 -1.55 -20.57 7.85
N ILE A 117 -1.96 -21.36 8.84
CA ILE A 117 -3.38 -21.58 9.17
C ILE A 117 -4.04 -20.25 9.55
N PHE A 118 -3.38 -19.46 10.38
CA PHE A 118 -3.89 -18.18 10.83
C PHE A 118 -4.03 -17.18 9.67
N SER A 119 -3.05 -17.11 8.79
CA SER A 119 -3.07 -16.24 7.60
C SER A 119 -4.10 -16.69 6.56
N ASN A 120 -4.38 -18.00 6.51
CA ASN A 120 -5.30 -18.58 5.52
C ASN A 120 -6.77 -18.51 5.95
N TYR A 121 -7.08 -18.63 7.23
CA TYR A 121 -8.46 -18.70 7.71
C TYR A 121 -8.87 -17.57 8.63
N VAL A 122 -7.99 -17.13 9.54
CA VAL A 122 -8.34 -16.15 10.56
C VAL A 122 -8.23 -14.73 9.99
N ILE A 123 -7.13 -14.38 9.38
CA ILE A 123 -6.92 -13.04 8.83
C ILE A 123 -8.00 -12.65 7.81
N PRO A 124 -8.39 -13.48 6.82
CA PRO A 124 -9.42 -13.13 5.86
C PRO A 124 -10.79 -12.82 6.50
N ASP A 125 -11.21 -13.61 7.49
CA ASP A 125 -12.48 -13.38 8.21
C ASP A 125 -12.47 -12.05 8.97
N PHE A 126 -11.37 -11.73 9.64
CA PHE A 126 -11.22 -10.47 10.35
C PHE A 126 -11.09 -9.26 9.42
N GLN A 127 -10.46 -9.42 8.27
CA GLN A 127 -10.40 -8.41 7.22
C GLN A 127 -11.80 -8.12 6.67
N ARG A 128 -12.60 -9.15 6.41
CA ARG A 128 -14.00 -9.01 5.99
C ARG A 128 -14.81 -8.23 7.02
N LYS A 129 -14.70 -8.59 8.31
CA LYS A 129 -15.39 -7.87 9.40
C LYS A 129 -14.96 -6.42 9.52
N SER A 130 -13.67 -6.16 9.40
CA SER A 130 -13.10 -4.81 9.47
C SER A 130 -13.62 -3.92 8.34
N LYS A 131 -13.59 -4.43 7.09
CA LYS A 131 -14.04 -3.69 5.92
C LYS A 131 -15.55 -3.48 5.91
N ASN A 132 -16.34 -4.50 6.25
CA ASN A 132 -17.79 -4.36 6.39
C ASN A 132 -18.16 -3.35 7.48
N MET A 133 -17.42 -3.34 8.60
CA MET A 133 -17.63 -2.37 9.65
C MET A 133 -17.32 -0.95 9.17
N LEU A 134 -16.19 -0.76 8.49
CA LEU A 134 -15.83 0.53 7.89
C LEU A 134 -16.88 1.01 6.89
N PHE A 135 -17.35 0.10 6.02
CA PHE A 135 -18.41 0.38 5.07
C PHE A 135 -19.71 0.80 5.76
N ASN A 136 -20.15 0.03 6.76
CA ASN A 136 -21.37 0.37 7.52
C ASN A 136 -21.25 1.73 8.21
N ILE A 137 -20.07 2.09 8.73
CA ILE A 137 -19.80 3.40 9.31
C ILE A 137 -19.95 4.49 8.25
N ILE A 138 -19.35 4.32 7.08
CA ILE A 138 -19.40 5.29 5.98
C ILE A 138 -20.83 5.43 5.45
N SER A 139 -21.55 4.32 5.25
CA SER A 139 -22.92 4.31 4.71
C SER A 139 -23.96 4.82 5.70
N SER A 140 -23.74 4.62 7.00
CA SER A 140 -24.67 5.11 8.04
C SER A 140 -24.55 6.61 8.30
N LYS A 141 -23.40 7.19 7.96
CA LYS A 141 -23.11 8.61 8.27
C LYS A 141 -22.37 9.25 7.08
N PRO A 142 -23.05 9.61 6.00
CA PRO A 142 -22.42 10.18 4.80
C PRO A 142 -21.64 11.46 5.07
N ALA A 143 -22.04 12.25 6.09
CA ALA A 143 -21.29 13.41 6.54
C ALA A 143 -19.90 13.09 7.11
N LEU A 144 -19.60 11.81 7.44
CA LEU A 144 -18.31 11.40 7.99
C LEU A 144 -17.13 11.54 7.01
N ASN A 145 -17.41 11.65 5.72
CA ASN A 145 -16.36 11.85 4.71
C ASN A 145 -15.95 13.32 4.58
N PHE A 146 -16.63 14.22 5.28
CA PHE A 146 -16.38 15.64 5.20
C PHE A 146 -15.65 16.15 6.46
N THR A 147 -14.41 16.59 6.29
CA THR A 147 -13.65 17.24 7.37
C THR A 147 -14.04 18.73 7.43
N PRO A 148 -14.60 19.22 8.55
CA PRO A 148 -14.95 20.63 8.66
C PRO A 148 -13.77 21.55 8.39
N GLY A 149 -14.00 22.62 7.64
CA GLY A 149 -13.00 23.64 7.32
C GLY A 149 -12.05 23.30 6.16
N GLN A 150 -12.09 22.07 5.60
CA GLN A 150 -11.23 21.65 4.49
C GLN A 150 -12.01 21.52 3.17
N PHE A 151 -11.34 21.83 2.07
CA PHE A 151 -11.86 21.53 0.74
C PHE A 151 -11.70 20.05 0.42
N ILE A 152 -12.77 19.44 -0.06
CA ILE A 152 -12.83 18.06 -0.48
C ILE A 152 -12.93 18.05 -1.99
N GLY A 153 -11.91 17.50 -2.63
CA GLY A 153 -11.84 17.32 -4.09
C GLY A 153 -12.00 15.84 -4.50
N SER A 154 -12.51 14.99 -3.61
CA SER A 154 -12.69 13.55 -3.89
C SER A 154 -13.79 13.28 -4.91
N ILE A 155 -14.66 14.25 -5.20
CA ILE A 155 -15.66 14.18 -6.26
C ILE A 155 -15.05 14.81 -7.51
N PRO A 156 -14.88 14.06 -8.61
CA PRO A 156 -14.33 14.61 -9.84
C PRO A 156 -15.10 15.84 -10.33
N GLY A 157 -14.39 16.90 -10.63
CA GLY A 157 -14.96 18.16 -11.08
C GLY A 157 -15.71 18.96 -10.02
N MET A 158 -15.66 18.58 -8.74
CA MET A 158 -16.30 19.31 -7.64
C MET A 158 -15.33 19.57 -6.48
N ALA A 159 -15.38 20.75 -5.91
CA ALA A 159 -14.73 21.10 -4.65
C ALA A 159 -15.81 21.51 -3.63
N ILE A 160 -15.89 20.80 -2.52
CA ILE A 160 -16.90 21.00 -1.48
C ILE A 160 -16.21 21.36 -0.17
N LYS A 161 -16.75 22.33 0.54
CA LYS A 161 -16.30 22.71 1.88
C LYS A 161 -17.49 23.01 2.77
N PHE A 162 -17.43 22.53 4.01
CA PHE A 162 -18.33 22.89 5.09
C PHE A 162 -17.50 23.45 6.24
N ASP A 163 -17.88 24.62 6.78
CA ASP A 163 -17.14 25.21 7.90
C ASP A 163 -17.41 24.45 9.20
N LYS A 164 -18.64 23.97 9.40
CA LYS A 164 -19.04 23.16 10.56
C LYS A 164 -20.03 22.07 10.15
N ILE A 165 -19.93 20.95 10.84
CA ILE A 165 -20.87 19.82 10.76
C ILE A 165 -21.29 19.50 12.18
N TYR A 166 -22.60 19.36 12.43
CA TYR A 166 -23.18 19.14 13.78
C TYR A 166 -24.54 18.41 13.70
N GLY A 167 -25.02 17.96 14.85
CA GLY A 167 -26.25 17.19 14.99
C GLY A 167 -26.00 15.75 15.41
N GLU A 168 -27.03 15.02 15.86
CA GLU A 168 -26.88 13.64 16.36
C GLU A 168 -26.32 12.66 15.30
N ASN A 169 -26.59 12.92 14.02
CA ASN A 169 -26.12 12.10 12.89
C ASN A 169 -25.21 12.88 11.94
N ASP A 170 -24.61 14.01 12.38
CA ASP A 170 -23.82 14.90 11.53
C ASP A 170 -24.59 15.39 10.27
N GLU A 171 -25.91 15.53 10.38
CA GLU A 171 -26.79 15.90 9.27
C GLU A 171 -26.84 17.42 9.01
N SER A 172 -26.49 18.24 9.99
CA SER A 172 -26.57 19.70 9.90
C SER A 172 -25.22 20.28 9.55
N ILE A 173 -25.20 21.20 8.56
CA ILE A 173 -24.00 21.86 8.05
C ILE A 173 -24.15 23.37 8.09
N GLU A 174 -23.03 24.06 8.29
CA GLU A 174 -22.94 25.52 8.29
C GLU A 174 -21.72 25.96 7.46
N GLY A 175 -21.86 27.10 6.75
CA GLY A 175 -20.80 27.64 5.91
C GLY A 175 -20.52 26.74 4.70
N VAL A 176 -21.54 26.53 3.88
CA VAL A 176 -21.46 25.61 2.72
C VAL A 176 -20.89 26.33 1.52
N PHE A 177 -19.85 25.77 0.93
CA PHE A 177 -19.26 26.18 -0.33
C PHE A 177 -19.13 24.95 -1.24
N ILE A 178 -19.75 25.00 -2.40
CA ILE A 178 -19.69 23.95 -3.42
C ILE A 178 -19.31 24.59 -4.73
N HIS A 179 -18.20 24.17 -5.32
CA HIS A 179 -17.75 24.62 -6.64
C HIS A 179 -17.70 23.45 -7.59
N LYS A 180 -18.44 23.53 -8.71
CA LYS A 180 -18.46 22.57 -9.78
C LYS A 180 -17.76 23.19 -10.98
N THR A 181 -16.68 22.56 -11.45
CA THR A 181 -15.93 22.99 -12.63
C THR A 181 -16.72 22.68 -13.90
N ALA A 182 -16.63 23.59 -14.88
CA ALA A 182 -17.23 23.36 -16.20
C ALA A 182 -16.65 22.09 -16.84
N ASN A 183 -17.51 21.29 -17.44
CA ASN A 183 -17.13 20.20 -18.32
C ASN A 183 -17.80 20.39 -19.70
N PHE A 184 -17.59 19.43 -20.62
CA PHE A 184 -18.10 19.56 -21.99
C PHE A 184 -19.64 19.67 -22.10
N PHE A 185 -20.37 19.30 -21.03
CA PHE A 185 -21.84 19.25 -20.99
C PHE A 185 -22.47 20.24 -20.00
N GLU A 186 -21.70 20.73 -19.04
CA GLU A 186 -22.22 21.55 -17.94
C GLU A 186 -21.36 22.79 -17.72
N ASP A 187 -22.03 23.90 -17.41
CA ASP A 187 -21.42 25.18 -17.07
C ASP A 187 -20.80 25.15 -15.66
N GLN A 188 -19.86 26.04 -15.39
CA GLN A 188 -19.29 26.23 -14.07
C GLN A 188 -20.35 26.76 -13.13
N ARG A 189 -20.44 26.16 -11.92
CA ARG A 189 -21.43 26.54 -10.93
C ARG A 189 -20.82 26.60 -9.54
N THR A 190 -21.04 27.71 -8.84
CA THR A 190 -20.64 27.88 -7.44
C THR A 190 -21.88 28.09 -6.58
N ILE A 191 -22.04 27.31 -5.53
CA ILE A 191 -23.15 27.41 -4.57
C ILE A 191 -22.55 27.80 -3.22
N VAL A 192 -23.08 28.87 -2.63
CA VAL A 192 -22.73 29.33 -1.28
C VAL A 192 -24.00 29.40 -0.45
N ALA A 193 -24.00 28.74 0.72
CA ALA A 193 -25.17 28.79 1.62
C ALA A 193 -24.71 28.91 3.07
N GLN A 194 -25.55 29.59 3.88
CA GLN A 194 -25.24 29.79 5.29
C GLN A 194 -25.41 28.51 6.11
N LYS A 195 -26.47 27.76 5.85
CA LYS A 195 -26.83 26.54 6.56
C LYS A 195 -27.38 25.51 5.60
N GLY A 196 -27.37 24.25 6.03
CA GLY A 196 -27.95 23.16 5.24
C GLY A 196 -28.12 21.88 6.05
N LYS A 197 -28.73 20.89 5.38
CA LYS A 197 -28.84 19.53 5.87
C LYS A 197 -28.36 18.57 4.81
N ILE A 198 -27.65 17.54 5.24
CA ILE A 198 -27.21 16.43 4.43
C ILE A 198 -28.15 15.26 4.72
N LEU A 199 -28.81 14.74 3.72
CA LEU A 199 -29.66 13.56 3.82
C LEU A 199 -29.13 12.49 2.87
N SER A 200 -28.89 11.30 3.40
CA SER A 200 -28.57 10.12 2.61
C SER A 200 -29.69 9.11 2.74
N GLU A 201 -30.22 8.68 1.64
CA GLU A 201 -31.18 7.56 1.63
C GLU A 201 -30.38 6.25 1.48
N LYS A 202 -30.76 5.23 2.27
CA LYS A 202 -30.19 3.89 2.13
C LYS A 202 -30.36 3.40 0.70
N ASN A 203 -29.27 2.99 0.06
CA ASN A 203 -29.19 2.54 -1.33
C ASN A 203 -29.34 3.62 -2.42
N SER A 204 -29.16 4.89 -2.11
CA SER A 204 -29.11 5.96 -3.11
C SER A 204 -27.67 6.35 -3.43
N ASN A 205 -27.34 6.43 -4.71
CA ASN A 205 -26.03 6.95 -5.19
C ASN A 205 -25.98 8.49 -5.13
N TYR A 206 -27.02 9.13 -4.60
CA TYR A 206 -27.11 10.58 -4.52
C TYR A 206 -27.15 11.05 -3.07
N LEU A 207 -26.32 12.02 -2.78
CA LEU A 207 -26.37 12.79 -1.52
C LEU A 207 -27.31 13.95 -1.72
N LYS A 208 -28.41 13.99 -0.97
CA LYS A 208 -29.37 15.09 -1.01
C LYS A 208 -28.93 16.18 -0.04
N LEU A 209 -28.62 17.36 -0.56
CA LEU A 209 -28.32 18.56 0.21
C LEU A 209 -29.51 19.48 0.17
N ILE A 210 -30.00 19.88 1.34
CA ILE A 210 -31.00 20.93 1.50
C ILE A 210 -30.26 22.13 2.06
N LEU A 211 -30.10 23.17 1.24
CA LEU A 211 -29.35 24.37 1.56
C LEU A 211 -30.29 25.54 1.83
N TYR A 212 -29.96 26.34 2.82
CA TYR A 212 -30.78 27.48 3.25
C TYR A 212 -30.00 28.80 3.15
N ASN A 213 -30.67 29.83 2.68
CA ASN A 213 -30.17 31.20 2.58
C ASN A 213 -28.83 31.29 1.85
N GLY A 214 -28.87 31.25 0.54
CA GLY A 214 -27.65 31.21 -0.28
C GLY A 214 -27.78 31.83 -1.66
N TYR A 215 -26.68 31.66 -2.40
CA TYR A 215 -26.54 32.14 -3.76
C TYR A 215 -25.99 31.01 -4.65
N VAL A 216 -26.50 30.92 -5.87
CA VAL A 216 -25.95 30.13 -6.95
C VAL A 216 -25.35 31.08 -7.98
N ILE A 217 -24.08 30.95 -8.25
CA ILE A 217 -23.36 31.72 -9.28
C ILE A 217 -23.09 30.76 -10.42
N GLU A 218 -23.61 31.07 -11.60
CA GLU A 218 -23.42 30.27 -12.81
C GLU A 218 -22.62 31.07 -13.84
N ASP A 219 -21.52 30.46 -14.31
CA ASP A 219 -20.68 30.99 -15.37
C ASP A 219 -20.84 30.09 -16.59
N LYS A 220 -21.44 30.58 -17.65
CA LYS A 220 -21.68 29.85 -18.89
C LYS A 220 -20.41 29.74 -19.74
N ILE A 221 -19.50 28.86 -19.36
CA ILE A 221 -18.17 28.72 -19.99
C ILE A 221 -18.15 27.57 -21.03
N GLY A 222 -19.11 26.63 -20.97
CA GLY A 222 -18.99 25.28 -21.54
C GLY A 222 -18.97 25.13 -23.06
N LYS A 223 -19.40 26.12 -23.87
CA LYS A 223 -19.59 25.89 -25.33
C LYS A 223 -19.05 27.01 -26.22
N ILE A 224 -18.27 27.97 -25.72
CA ILE A 224 -18.04 29.23 -26.43
C ILE A 224 -16.57 29.46 -26.70
N ASN A 225 -16.26 29.95 -27.93
CA ASN A 225 -14.96 30.39 -28.38
C ASN A 225 -14.37 31.44 -27.40
N ILE A 226 -13.06 31.39 -27.20
CA ILE A 226 -12.32 32.30 -26.27
C ILE A 226 -12.65 33.77 -26.51
N GLN A 227 -12.96 34.17 -27.73
CA GLN A 227 -13.31 35.56 -28.09
C GLN A 227 -14.73 35.96 -27.66
N GLU A 228 -15.64 35.01 -27.45
CA GLU A 228 -17.01 35.26 -27.00
C GLU A 228 -17.14 35.20 -25.47
N ARG A 229 -16.16 34.61 -24.79
CA ARG A 229 -16.13 34.55 -23.30
C ARG A 229 -16.17 35.91 -22.62
N GLN A 230 -15.68 36.96 -23.26
CA GLN A 230 -15.67 38.32 -22.71
C GLN A 230 -17.05 39.02 -22.73
N LYS A 231 -18.04 38.45 -23.38
CA LYS A 231 -19.40 39.03 -23.52
C LYS A 231 -20.46 38.29 -22.70
N GLN A 232 -20.09 37.32 -21.89
CA GLN A 232 -21.07 36.52 -21.16
C GLN A 232 -21.49 37.15 -19.85
N GLU A 233 -22.80 37.13 -19.61
CA GLU A 233 -23.41 37.55 -18.37
C GLU A 233 -23.32 36.42 -17.34
N ASN A 234 -22.63 36.68 -16.22
CA ASN A 234 -22.67 35.80 -15.06
C ASN A 234 -24.05 35.88 -14.42
N GLN A 235 -24.68 34.75 -14.18
CA GLN A 235 -25.98 34.70 -13.51
C GLN A 235 -25.82 34.38 -12.03
N THR A 236 -26.31 35.26 -11.16
CA THR A 236 -26.39 35.03 -9.72
C THR A 236 -27.83 34.89 -9.29
N ILE A 237 -28.19 33.73 -8.74
CA ILE A 237 -29.54 33.42 -8.27
C ILE A 237 -29.50 33.36 -6.75
N LYS A 238 -30.27 34.20 -6.09
CA LYS A 238 -30.49 34.12 -4.62
C LYS A 238 -31.59 33.10 -4.34
N PHE A 239 -31.40 32.25 -3.33
CA PHE A 239 -32.41 31.28 -2.92
C PHE A 239 -32.61 31.28 -1.42
N ASP A 240 -33.82 31.04 -0.98
CA ASP A 240 -34.14 30.78 0.42
C ASP A 240 -33.96 29.33 0.78
N THR A 241 -34.30 28.42 -0.14
CA THR A 241 -34.09 26.98 -0.01
C THR A 241 -33.69 26.40 -1.39
N LEU A 242 -32.60 25.67 -1.40
CA LEU A 242 -32.14 24.93 -2.58
C LEU A 242 -31.99 23.44 -2.24
N VAL A 243 -32.59 22.58 -3.02
CA VAL A 243 -32.37 21.13 -2.93
C VAL A 243 -31.43 20.73 -4.05
N SER A 244 -30.26 20.26 -3.68
CA SER A 244 -29.25 19.77 -4.62
C SER A 244 -28.98 18.28 -4.40
N HIS A 245 -28.89 17.53 -5.49
CA HIS A 245 -28.50 16.14 -5.48
C HIS A 245 -27.07 16.06 -6.02
N ILE A 246 -26.14 15.60 -5.19
CA ILE A 246 -24.76 15.37 -5.59
C ILE A 246 -24.63 13.88 -5.89
N ASP A 247 -24.21 13.57 -7.10
CA ASP A 247 -23.82 12.21 -7.44
C ASP A 247 -22.53 11.86 -6.72
N VAL A 248 -22.62 10.91 -5.79
CA VAL A 248 -21.52 10.39 -5.01
C VAL A 248 -21.18 8.96 -5.41
N SER A 249 -21.69 8.51 -6.57
CA SER A 249 -21.45 7.17 -7.08
C SER A 249 -19.96 6.86 -7.16
N GLU A 250 -19.11 7.79 -7.59
CA GLU A 250 -17.66 7.57 -7.62
C GLU A 250 -17.02 7.51 -6.24
N ILE A 251 -17.53 8.26 -5.26
CA ILE A 251 -17.10 8.16 -3.85
C ILE A 251 -17.68 6.89 -3.23
N LEU A 252 -18.95 6.62 -3.51
CA LEU A 252 -19.62 5.39 -3.12
C LEU A 252 -19.10 4.22 -3.95
N ASP A 253 -18.70 4.36 -5.21
CA ASP A 253 -18.04 3.31 -5.99
C ASP A 253 -16.61 3.07 -5.53
N GLN A 254 -15.88 4.06 -5.02
CA GLN A 254 -14.69 3.81 -4.19
C GLN A 254 -15.03 3.16 -2.85
N ALA A 255 -16.17 3.43 -2.25
CA ALA A 255 -16.70 2.82 -1.03
C ALA A 255 -17.59 1.59 -1.35
N ILE A 256 -18.27 1.54 -2.49
CA ILE A 256 -19.03 0.42 -3.07
C ILE A 256 -18.13 -0.55 -3.85
N GLU A 257 -17.01 -0.12 -4.43
CA GLU A 257 -15.89 -1.04 -4.67
C GLU A 257 -15.43 -1.66 -3.37
N SER A 258 -15.58 -1.01 -2.22
CA SER A 258 -15.46 -1.66 -0.92
C SER A 258 -16.65 -2.54 -0.55
N GLU A 259 -17.83 -2.51 -1.18
CA GLU A 259 -18.94 -3.45 -1.04
C GLU A 259 -18.97 -4.55 -2.11
N LYS A 260 -18.52 -4.29 -3.30
CA LYS A 260 -17.96 -5.32 -4.18
C LYS A 260 -16.73 -6.02 -3.57
N ILE A 261 -16.22 -5.50 -2.47
CA ILE A 261 -15.35 -6.09 -1.45
C ILE A 261 -16.03 -7.22 -0.65
N VAL A 262 -17.26 -7.56 -0.84
CA VAL A 262 -17.78 -8.90 -0.50
C VAL A 262 -16.96 -9.98 -1.23
N ASP A 263 -16.34 -9.67 -2.36
CA ASP A 263 -15.42 -10.49 -3.15
C ASP A 263 -13.99 -9.92 -3.27
N SER A 264 -13.50 -9.18 -2.26
CA SER A 264 -12.09 -8.78 -2.26
C SER A 264 -11.19 -9.98 -2.09
N TYR A 265 -10.10 -10.03 -2.89
CA TYR A 265 -9.07 -11.06 -2.77
C TYR A 265 -8.56 -11.27 -1.33
N GLU A 266 -8.64 -10.26 -0.46
CA GLU A 266 -8.20 -10.33 0.94
C GLU A 266 -9.12 -11.17 1.84
N PHE A 267 -10.30 -11.54 1.37
CA PHE A 267 -11.27 -12.36 2.11
C PHE A 267 -11.22 -13.84 1.73
N HIS A 268 -10.43 -14.16 0.71
CA HIS A 268 -10.32 -15.49 0.18
C HIS A 268 -9.18 -16.26 0.83
N THR A 269 -9.38 -17.57 0.97
CA THR A 269 -8.34 -18.52 1.37
C THR A 269 -7.33 -18.68 0.22
N PHE A 270 -6.17 -19.26 0.54
CA PHE A 270 -5.11 -19.53 -0.44
C PHE A 270 -5.60 -20.29 -1.69
N LEU A 271 -6.52 -21.25 -1.50
CA LEU A 271 -7.07 -22.04 -2.62
C LEU A 271 -8.10 -21.26 -3.43
N GLU A 272 -8.97 -20.49 -2.80
CA GLU A 272 -9.95 -19.64 -3.49
C GLU A 272 -9.29 -18.54 -4.30
N LEU A 273 -8.13 -18.06 -3.85
CA LEU A 273 -7.37 -17.03 -4.57
C LEU A 273 -6.90 -17.47 -5.97
N PHE A 274 -6.78 -18.76 -6.27
CA PHE A 274 -6.43 -19.19 -7.64
C PHE A 274 -7.50 -18.77 -8.64
N SER A 275 -8.77 -19.02 -8.34
CA SER A 275 -9.88 -18.62 -9.22
C SER A 275 -10.00 -17.10 -9.35
N THR A 276 -9.83 -16.37 -8.25
CA THR A 276 -9.86 -14.90 -8.24
C THR A 276 -8.71 -14.30 -9.06
N ILE A 277 -7.50 -14.84 -8.94
CA ILE A 277 -6.34 -14.39 -9.71
C ILE A 277 -6.52 -14.68 -11.19
N ASP A 278 -7.07 -15.83 -11.56
CA ASP A 278 -7.36 -16.18 -12.96
C ASP A 278 -8.41 -15.24 -13.58
N GLU A 279 -9.44 -14.88 -12.80
CA GLU A 279 -10.43 -13.88 -13.23
C GLU A 279 -9.82 -12.49 -13.39
N LEU A 280 -9.05 -12.04 -12.41
CA LEU A 280 -8.33 -10.75 -12.49
C LEU A 280 -7.34 -10.70 -13.66
N ALA A 281 -6.67 -11.81 -13.96
CA ALA A 281 -5.77 -11.90 -15.11
C ALA A 281 -6.51 -11.76 -16.43
N LYS A 282 -7.69 -12.40 -16.58
CA LYS A 282 -8.56 -12.25 -17.78
C LYS A 282 -9.04 -10.82 -17.90
N ASN A 283 -9.57 -10.24 -16.83
CA ASN A 283 -10.06 -8.87 -16.82
C ASN A 283 -8.94 -7.87 -17.17
N GLN A 284 -7.73 -8.09 -16.67
CA GLN A 284 -6.56 -7.29 -17.03
C GLN A 284 -6.24 -7.41 -18.52
N GLN A 285 -6.23 -8.61 -19.06
CA GLN A 285 -5.94 -8.86 -20.47
C GLN A 285 -6.99 -8.25 -21.38
N GLU A 286 -8.28 -8.39 -21.06
CA GLU A 286 -9.39 -7.77 -21.78
C GLU A 286 -9.30 -6.24 -21.75
N ASN A 287 -9.02 -5.64 -20.59
CA ASN A 287 -8.80 -4.20 -20.47
C ASN A 287 -7.65 -3.72 -21.36
N HIS A 288 -6.51 -4.43 -21.34
CA HIS A 288 -5.38 -4.08 -22.19
C HIS A 288 -5.72 -4.17 -23.68
N GLN A 289 -6.46 -5.20 -24.09
CA GLN A 289 -6.92 -5.36 -25.49
C GLN A 289 -7.90 -4.25 -25.90
N ASN A 290 -8.86 -3.92 -25.03
CA ASN A 290 -9.83 -2.87 -25.30
C ASN A 290 -9.15 -1.50 -25.42
N ILE A 291 -8.23 -1.17 -24.51
CA ILE A 291 -7.45 0.07 -24.56
C ILE A 291 -6.56 0.11 -25.82
N ALA A 292 -5.90 -1.00 -26.16
CA ALA A 292 -5.07 -1.08 -27.35
C ALA A 292 -5.92 -0.88 -28.64
N SER A 293 -7.10 -1.53 -28.72
CA SER A 293 -8.02 -1.37 -29.87
C SER A 293 -8.57 0.06 -29.95
N GLU A 294 -8.88 0.68 -28.83
CA GLU A 294 -9.33 2.08 -28.78
C GLU A 294 -8.24 3.04 -29.28
N LEU A 295 -7.00 2.90 -28.80
CA LEU A 295 -5.86 3.70 -29.25
C LEU A 295 -5.57 3.49 -30.75
N ILE A 296 -5.65 2.25 -31.23
CA ILE A 296 -5.50 1.92 -32.64
C ILE A 296 -6.62 2.58 -33.45
N ASN A 297 -7.87 2.46 -33.03
CA ASN A 297 -9.00 3.06 -33.72
C ASN A 297 -8.91 4.59 -33.76
N HIS A 298 -8.49 5.23 -32.67
CA HIS A 298 -8.26 6.68 -32.66
C HIS A 298 -7.10 7.11 -33.55
N SER A 299 -6.07 6.28 -33.71
CA SER A 299 -4.91 6.55 -34.57
C SER A 299 -5.21 6.19 -36.04
N SER A 300 -6.00 5.12 -36.26
CA SER A 300 -6.26 4.55 -37.59
C SER A 300 -7.41 5.21 -38.34
N ASN A 301 -8.14 6.14 -37.72
CA ASN A 301 -9.15 6.93 -38.47
C ASN A 301 -8.57 7.65 -39.70
N TYR A 302 -7.23 7.82 -39.75
CA TYR A 302 -6.52 8.27 -40.96
C TYR A 302 -6.20 7.13 -41.93
N ILE A 303 -5.98 5.90 -41.46
CA ILE A 303 -5.71 4.72 -42.30
C ILE A 303 -7.00 4.31 -43.05
N ASN A 304 -8.16 4.38 -42.41
CA ASN A 304 -9.46 4.14 -43.04
C ASN A 304 -9.84 5.19 -44.10
N TYR A 305 -9.21 6.35 -44.10
CA TYR A 305 -9.31 7.34 -45.18
C TYR A 305 -8.40 6.96 -46.35
N LEU A 306 -7.29 6.28 -46.15
CA LEU A 306 -6.38 5.79 -47.19
C LEU A 306 -7.00 4.64 -47.99
N ASP A 307 -7.82 3.80 -47.39
CA ASP A 307 -8.56 2.72 -48.06
C ASP A 307 -9.70 3.24 -48.97
N LYS A 308 -10.15 4.50 -48.81
CA LYS A 308 -11.15 5.16 -49.64
C LYS A 308 -10.57 6.01 -50.76
N ILE A 309 -9.25 6.11 -50.87
CA ILE A 309 -8.58 6.73 -52.01
C ILE A 309 -8.74 5.76 -53.18
N PRO A 310 -9.36 6.17 -54.31
CA PRO A 310 -9.45 5.32 -55.51
C PRO A 310 -8.06 4.85 -55.87
N GLN A 311 -7.91 3.54 -56.11
CA GLN A 311 -6.64 2.91 -56.53
C GLN A 311 -6.22 3.33 -57.96
N ASP A 312 -6.30 4.61 -58.25
CA ASP A 312 -5.59 5.16 -59.39
C ASP A 312 -4.11 5.24 -59.02
N ASN A 313 -3.32 4.35 -59.58
CA ASN A 313 -1.93 4.03 -59.29
C ASN A 313 -0.93 5.21 -59.44
N LYS A 314 -1.26 6.39 -58.99
CA LYS A 314 -0.31 7.48 -58.76
C LYS A 314 0.09 7.45 -57.27
N ILE A 315 1.07 6.59 -56.97
CA ILE A 315 1.87 6.72 -55.76
C ILE A 315 2.33 8.16 -55.69
N ILE A 316 1.83 8.91 -54.72
CA ILE A 316 2.34 10.23 -54.40
C ILE A 316 3.77 10.02 -53.96
N LYS A 317 4.73 10.13 -54.91
CA LYS A 317 6.17 9.92 -54.68
C LYS A 317 6.85 11.08 -53.97
N GLU A 318 6.14 12.19 -53.78
CA GLU A 318 6.70 13.34 -53.08
C GLU A 318 6.13 13.43 -51.65
N PRO A 319 7.00 13.59 -50.65
CA PRO A 319 6.53 13.84 -49.27
C PRO A 319 5.70 15.13 -49.29
N PHE A 320 4.62 15.14 -48.52
CA PHE A 320 3.73 16.31 -48.38
C PHE A 320 4.54 17.51 -47.88
N ASP A 321 4.72 18.52 -48.73
CA ASP A 321 5.52 19.68 -48.44
C ASP A 321 4.63 20.79 -47.84
N LEU A 322 4.74 20.98 -46.53
CA LEU A 322 4.04 22.01 -45.78
C LEU A 322 4.39 23.46 -46.26
N ASP A 323 5.55 23.66 -46.91
CA ASP A 323 5.96 24.97 -47.37
C ASP A 323 5.29 25.39 -48.68
N LYS A 324 4.66 24.45 -49.41
CA LYS A 324 3.82 24.71 -50.61
C LYS A 324 2.40 25.20 -50.29
N LEU A 325 1.99 25.17 -49.00
CA LEU A 325 0.67 25.65 -48.59
C LEU A 325 0.67 27.17 -48.34
N GLU A 326 -0.46 27.81 -48.68
CA GLU A 326 -0.72 29.17 -48.22
C GLU A 326 -0.61 29.32 -46.73
N LYS A 327 -0.09 30.44 -46.23
CA LYS A 327 0.21 30.69 -44.83
C LYS A 327 -0.96 30.39 -43.89
N GLU A 328 -2.20 30.70 -44.30
CA GLU A 328 -3.41 30.42 -43.50
C GLU A 328 -3.72 28.94 -43.44
N LYS A 329 -3.64 28.21 -44.54
CA LYS A 329 -3.88 26.76 -44.62
C LYS A 329 -2.79 26.01 -43.84
N LYS A 330 -1.52 26.44 -43.94
CA LYS A 330 -0.41 25.90 -43.15
C LYS A 330 -0.65 26.05 -41.66
N SER A 331 -1.08 27.23 -41.19
CA SER A 331 -1.40 27.51 -39.79
C SER A 331 -2.56 26.61 -39.31
N MET A 332 -3.58 26.44 -40.13
CA MET A 332 -4.74 25.59 -39.80
C MET A 332 -4.37 24.10 -39.68
N VAL A 333 -3.56 23.59 -40.59
CA VAL A 333 -3.08 22.20 -40.56
C VAL A 333 -2.21 21.94 -39.34
N LEU A 334 -1.30 22.86 -39.03
CA LEU A 334 -0.45 22.73 -37.86
C LEU A 334 -1.26 22.81 -36.56
N LYS A 335 -2.24 23.69 -36.46
CA LYS A 335 -3.13 23.81 -35.32
C LYS A 335 -3.92 22.53 -35.11
N ASN A 336 -4.56 22.00 -36.16
CA ASN A 336 -5.31 20.76 -36.09
C ASN A 336 -4.44 19.55 -35.72
N ALA A 337 -3.21 19.50 -36.22
CA ALA A 337 -2.24 18.45 -35.86
C ALA A 337 -1.85 18.56 -34.39
N TYR A 338 -1.59 19.77 -33.87
CA TYR A 338 -1.27 20.00 -32.48
C TYR A 338 -2.42 19.59 -31.55
N GLU A 339 -3.66 20.06 -31.86
CA GLU A 339 -4.85 19.70 -31.09
C GLU A 339 -5.08 18.16 -31.07
N LYS A 340 -4.78 17.48 -32.18
CA LYS A 340 -4.89 16.02 -32.26
C LYS A 340 -3.83 15.30 -31.42
N ILE A 341 -2.60 15.79 -31.44
CA ILE A 341 -1.53 15.25 -30.61
C ILE A 341 -1.86 15.43 -29.13
N GLU A 342 -2.37 16.60 -28.74
CA GLU A 342 -2.78 16.89 -27.38
C GLU A 342 -3.93 15.97 -26.91
N GLN A 343 -4.93 15.74 -27.77
CA GLN A 343 -6.00 14.80 -27.50
C GLN A 343 -5.50 13.35 -27.31
N LEU A 344 -4.60 12.89 -28.19
CA LEU A 344 -3.99 11.57 -28.08
C LEU A 344 -3.13 11.43 -26.84
N GLN A 345 -2.43 12.50 -26.46
CA GLN A 345 -1.60 12.51 -25.26
C GLN A 345 -2.44 12.48 -23.98
N THR A 346 -3.55 13.19 -23.96
CA THR A 346 -4.51 13.16 -22.85
C THR A 346 -5.15 11.78 -22.73
N LEU A 347 -5.65 11.22 -23.85
CA LEU A 347 -6.21 9.87 -23.88
C LEU A 347 -5.20 8.82 -23.42
N LYS A 348 -3.94 8.91 -23.88
CA LYS A 348 -2.88 8.02 -23.42
C LYS A 348 -2.67 8.09 -21.91
N ASN A 349 -2.66 9.30 -21.34
CA ASN A 349 -2.45 9.48 -19.90
C ASN A 349 -3.62 8.90 -19.09
N GLU A 350 -4.87 9.17 -19.48
CA GLU A 350 -6.05 8.60 -18.83
C GLU A 350 -6.07 7.07 -18.90
N ARG A 351 -5.72 6.50 -20.05
CA ARG A 351 -5.68 5.03 -20.23
C ARG A 351 -4.49 4.37 -19.50
N ASN A 352 -3.40 5.10 -19.36
CA ASN A 352 -2.26 4.61 -18.59
C ASN A 352 -2.62 4.40 -17.12
N ASP A 353 -3.40 5.29 -16.52
CA ASP A 353 -3.89 5.16 -15.15
C ASP A 353 -4.81 3.93 -15.00
N ALA A 354 -5.69 3.67 -15.97
CA ALA A 354 -6.53 2.48 -15.99
C ALA A 354 -5.71 1.19 -16.09
N ILE A 355 -4.67 1.17 -16.93
CA ILE A 355 -3.72 0.04 -17.06
C ILE A 355 -2.99 -0.20 -15.73
N LEU A 356 -2.45 0.88 -15.13
CA LEU A 356 -1.74 0.80 -13.86
C LEU A 356 -2.63 0.30 -12.73
N ASN A 357 -3.89 0.75 -12.68
CA ASN A 357 -4.83 0.30 -11.66
C ASN A 357 -5.17 -1.19 -11.81
N SER A 358 -5.47 -1.67 -13.03
CA SER A 358 -5.74 -3.10 -13.27
C SER A 358 -4.52 -3.96 -12.93
N THR A 359 -3.32 -3.53 -13.32
CA THR A 359 -2.05 -4.20 -12.97
C THR A 359 -1.83 -4.24 -11.47
N LYS A 360 -2.09 -3.14 -10.78
CA LYS A 360 -1.95 -3.03 -9.32
C LYS A 360 -2.90 -3.96 -8.57
N VAL A 361 -4.16 -4.07 -9.02
CA VAL A 361 -5.14 -4.96 -8.38
C VAL A 361 -4.72 -6.42 -8.56
N TYR A 362 -4.35 -6.82 -9.77
CA TYR A 362 -3.82 -8.16 -10.06
C TYR A 362 -2.58 -8.48 -9.22
N ALA A 363 -1.58 -7.57 -9.22
CA ALA A 363 -0.35 -7.75 -8.47
C ALA A 363 -0.59 -7.89 -6.96
N LYS A 364 -1.51 -7.10 -6.40
CA LYS A 364 -1.89 -7.20 -4.99
C LYS A 364 -2.50 -8.56 -4.65
N ALA A 365 -3.41 -9.08 -5.48
CA ALA A 365 -4.03 -10.38 -5.27
C ALA A 365 -3.00 -11.52 -5.30
N VAL A 366 -2.12 -11.53 -6.30
CA VAL A 366 -1.02 -12.52 -6.41
C VAL A 366 -0.07 -12.42 -5.21
N MET A 367 0.36 -11.21 -4.87
CA MET A 367 1.26 -11.02 -3.73
C MET A 367 0.61 -11.46 -2.42
N TYR A 368 -0.66 -11.13 -2.20
CA TYR A 368 -1.39 -11.53 -1.00
C TYR A 368 -1.42 -13.06 -0.87
N GLN A 369 -1.74 -13.78 -1.95
CA GLN A 369 -1.73 -15.24 -1.99
C GLN A 369 -0.35 -15.80 -1.64
N GLN A 370 0.69 -15.33 -2.31
CA GLN A 370 2.05 -15.85 -2.12
C GLN A 370 2.61 -15.49 -0.73
N GLN A 371 2.27 -14.34 -0.20
CA GLN A 371 2.70 -13.90 1.13
C GLN A 371 2.15 -14.80 2.26
N ILE A 372 0.99 -15.46 2.08
CA ILE A 372 0.47 -16.44 3.06
C ILE A 372 1.54 -17.52 3.35
N ILE A 373 2.19 -18.02 2.31
CA ILE A 373 3.26 -19.02 2.44
C ILE A 373 4.60 -18.36 2.76
N ALA A 374 4.94 -17.28 2.07
CA ALA A 374 6.24 -16.62 2.17
C ALA A 374 6.55 -16.16 3.61
N TYR A 375 5.60 -15.58 4.34
CA TYR A 375 5.80 -15.21 5.75
C TYR A 375 5.96 -16.42 6.66
N SER A 376 5.27 -17.52 6.37
CA SER A 376 5.42 -18.77 7.12
C SER A 376 6.81 -19.36 6.95
N VAL A 377 7.33 -19.38 5.70
CA VAL A 377 8.71 -19.81 5.39
C VAL A 377 9.73 -18.85 6.01
N MET A 378 9.45 -17.53 5.98
CA MET A 378 10.32 -16.53 6.59
C MET A 378 10.51 -16.74 8.10
N SER A 379 9.48 -17.26 8.79
CA SER A 379 9.59 -17.62 10.21
C SER A 379 10.70 -18.65 10.47
N ILE A 380 10.87 -19.63 9.57
CA ILE A 380 11.91 -20.64 9.67
C ILE A 380 13.29 -20.04 9.33
N ILE A 381 13.35 -19.21 8.29
CA ILE A 381 14.57 -18.49 7.90
C ILE A 381 15.04 -17.60 9.06
N PHE A 382 14.15 -16.84 9.66
CA PHE A 382 14.45 -15.95 10.78
C PHE A 382 14.87 -16.72 12.05
N PHE A 383 14.32 -17.91 12.29
CA PHE A 383 14.83 -18.81 13.31
C PHE A 383 16.30 -19.16 13.07
N LEU A 384 16.65 -19.58 11.86
CA LEU A 384 18.04 -19.95 11.53
C LEU A 384 19.00 -18.78 11.67
N VAL A 385 18.62 -17.59 11.20
CA VAL A 385 19.38 -16.35 11.38
C VAL A 385 19.55 -16.03 12.86
N GLY A 386 18.45 -16.05 13.62
CA GLY A 386 18.44 -15.69 15.04
C GLY A 386 19.26 -16.66 15.90
N ALA A 387 19.07 -17.96 15.71
CA ALA A 387 19.81 -18.99 16.45
C ALA A 387 21.32 -18.94 16.16
N SER A 388 21.66 -18.71 14.89
CA SER A 388 23.09 -18.60 14.47
C SER A 388 23.74 -17.36 15.06
N LEU A 389 23.12 -16.19 14.92
CA LEU A 389 23.65 -14.94 15.48
C LEU A 389 23.73 -14.99 17.00
N GLY A 390 22.68 -15.49 17.69
CA GLY A 390 22.69 -15.64 19.14
C GLY A 390 23.79 -16.57 19.64
N SER A 391 24.11 -17.64 18.89
CA SER A 391 25.17 -18.56 19.25
C SER A 391 26.60 -18.03 19.03
N ILE A 392 26.78 -17.09 18.09
CA ILE A 392 28.06 -16.48 17.75
C ILE A 392 28.40 -15.33 18.70
N VAL A 393 27.40 -14.53 19.10
CA VAL A 393 27.57 -13.36 19.96
C VAL A 393 27.71 -13.81 21.43
N ARG A 394 28.94 -14.07 21.84
CA ARG A 394 29.25 -14.58 23.20
C ARG A 394 29.44 -13.48 24.25
N LYS A 395 29.72 -12.23 23.87
CA LYS A 395 30.02 -11.10 24.78
C LYS A 395 29.20 -9.87 24.32
N GLY A 396 28.45 -9.27 25.23
CA GLY A 396 27.74 -8.02 24.94
C GLY A 396 26.34 -7.88 25.56
N GLY A 397 25.94 -8.83 26.44
CA GLY A 397 24.61 -8.81 27.06
C GLY A 397 23.47 -8.95 26.03
N VAL A 398 22.25 -8.77 26.47
CA VAL A 398 21.04 -8.90 25.61
C VAL A 398 20.93 -7.77 24.58
N GLY A 399 21.63 -6.64 24.78
CA GLY A 399 21.47 -5.43 23.97
C GLY A 399 21.96 -5.57 22.52
N LEU A 400 23.18 -6.09 22.31
CA LEU A 400 23.76 -6.22 20.97
C LEU A 400 22.93 -7.16 20.05
N PRO A 401 22.51 -8.35 20.52
CA PRO A 401 21.63 -9.23 19.76
C PRO A 401 20.31 -8.57 19.31
N VAL A 402 19.69 -7.78 20.18
CA VAL A 402 18.44 -7.07 19.87
C VAL A 402 18.66 -6.02 18.80
N VAL A 403 19.73 -5.25 18.87
CA VAL A 403 20.07 -4.25 17.83
C VAL A 403 20.29 -4.93 16.47
N LEU A 404 21.02 -6.05 16.42
CA LEU A 404 21.21 -6.81 15.19
C LEU A 404 19.89 -7.33 14.61
N ALA A 405 18.99 -7.82 15.45
CA ALA A 405 17.67 -8.28 14.99
C ALA A 405 16.83 -7.14 14.42
N ILE A 406 16.87 -5.95 15.03
CA ILE A 406 16.17 -4.77 14.51
C ILE A 406 16.74 -4.38 13.15
N ILE A 407 18.06 -4.37 12.97
CA ILE A 407 18.70 -4.07 11.68
C ILE A 407 18.25 -5.08 10.61
N ILE A 408 18.27 -6.37 10.90
CA ILE A 408 17.83 -7.43 10.00
C ILE A 408 16.37 -7.24 9.62
N PHE A 409 15.52 -6.91 10.59
CA PHE A 409 14.11 -6.66 10.33
C PHE A 409 13.89 -5.43 9.46
N VAL A 410 14.61 -4.33 9.71
CA VAL A 410 14.53 -3.11 8.87
C VAL A 410 14.93 -3.43 7.43
N ILE A 411 16.01 -4.19 7.23
CA ILE A 411 16.43 -4.62 5.88
C ILE A 411 15.35 -5.47 5.22
N PHE A 412 14.78 -6.44 5.94
CA PHE A 412 13.66 -7.25 5.46
C PHE A 412 12.48 -6.38 5.05
N PHE A 413 12.09 -5.42 5.90
CA PHE A 413 10.97 -4.53 5.66
C PHE A 413 11.17 -3.65 4.42
N ILE A 414 12.38 -3.09 4.26
CA ILE A 414 12.73 -2.27 3.09
C ILE A 414 12.66 -3.11 1.80
N ILE A 415 13.21 -4.33 1.81
CA ILE A 415 13.16 -5.23 0.66
C ILE A 415 11.71 -5.57 0.31
N ASN A 416 10.89 -5.91 1.32
CA ASN A 416 9.48 -6.24 1.11
C ASN A 416 8.71 -5.05 0.52
N LEU A 417 8.83 -3.86 1.12
CA LEU A 417 8.15 -2.65 0.68
C LEU A 417 8.58 -2.25 -0.75
N THR A 418 9.87 -2.37 -1.07
CA THR A 418 10.38 -2.07 -2.41
C THR A 418 9.82 -3.06 -3.45
N ALA A 419 9.81 -4.35 -3.12
CA ALA A 419 9.27 -5.40 -3.99
C ALA A 419 7.76 -5.19 -4.24
N GLU A 420 6.99 -4.85 -3.21
CA GLU A 420 5.57 -4.53 -3.33
C GLU A 420 5.34 -3.34 -4.28
N ASN A 421 6.08 -2.25 -4.09
CA ASN A 421 5.95 -1.07 -4.94
C ASN A 421 6.31 -1.34 -6.40
N LEU A 422 7.36 -2.12 -6.67
CA LEU A 422 7.74 -2.50 -8.03
C LEU A 422 6.69 -3.41 -8.69
N ALA A 423 6.12 -4.34 -7.93
CA ALA A 423 5.04 -5.20 -8.43
C ALA A 423 3.76 -4.41 -8.74
N TRP A 424 3.40 -3.45 -7.89
CA TRP A 424 2.20 -2.61 -8.10
C TRP A 424 2.31 -1.69 -9.31
N LYS A 425 3.53 -1.32 -9.69
CA LYS A 425 3.81 -0.56 -10.91
C LYS A 425 3.92 -1.44 -12.17
N GLY A 426 3.92 -2.76 -12.00
CA GLY A 426 4.14 -3.69 -13.11
C GLY A 426 5.60 -3.83 -13.53
N GLU A 427 6.55 -3.24 -12.79
CA GLU A 427 7.99 -3.28 -13.08
C GLU A 427 8.64 -4.60 -12.62
N MET A 428 7.97 -5.35 -11.75
CA MET A 428 8.41 -6.66 -11.25
C MET A 428 7.26 -7.66 -11.28
N ASN A 429 7.56 -8.91 -11.60
CA ASN A 429 6.59 -10.01 -11.50
C ASN A 429 6.13 -10.17 -10.04
N ALA A 430 4.82 -10.19 -9.80
CA ALA A 430 4.24 -10.23 -8.46
C ALA A 430 4.61 -11.49 -7.66
N TYR A 431 4.78 -12.63 -8.33
CA TYR A 431 5.27 -13.87 -7.69
C TYR A 431 6.69 -13.71 -7.17
N LEU A 432 7.61 -13.18 -8.00
CA LEU A 432 8.99 -12.92 -7.59
C LEU A 432 9.06 -11.88 -6.47
N ALA A 433 8.25 -10.82 -6.55
CA ALA A 433 8.19 -9.77 -5.55
C ALA A 433 7.81 -10.31 -4.17
N ALA A 434 6.81 -11.19 -4.09
CA ALA A 434 6.36 -11.79 -2.84
C ALA A 434 7.42 -12.69 -2.18
N TRP A 435 8.28 -13.34 -2.98
CA TRP A 435 9.34 -14.25 -2.50
C TRP A 435 10.70 -13.56 -2.36
N LEU A 436 10.86 -12.34 -2.85
CA LEU A 436 12.16 -11.64 -2.87
C LEU A 436 12.84 -11.58 -1.50
N PRO A 437 12.14 -11.24 -0.39
CA PRO A 437 12.76 -11.27 0.93
C PRO A 437 13.29 -12.66 1.31
N ASN A 438 12.54 -13.72 1.01
CA ASN A 438 12.93 -15.09 1.31
C ASN A 438 14.16 -15.52 0.48
N ILE A 439 14.19 -15.15 -0.81
CA ILE A 439 15.30 -15.43 -1.71
C ILE A 439 16.58 -14.76 -1.23
N VAL A 440 16.50 -13.54 -0.71
CA VAL A 440 17.66 -12.80 -0.18
C VAL A 440 18.13 -13.37 1.16
N PHE A 441 17.19 -13.63 2.09
CA PHE A 441 17.55 -14.07 3.44
C PHE A 441 17.90 -15.56 3.55
N MET A 442 17.43 -16.41 2.66
CA MET A 442 17.73 -17.85 2.70
C MET A 442 19.23 -18.16 2.55
N PRO A 443 19.96 -17.64 1.55
CA PRO A 443 21.41 -17.83 1.46
C PRO A 443 22.15 -17.27 2.68
N VAL A 444 21.73 -16.09 3.18
CA VAL A 444 22.31 -15.46 4.37
C VAL A 444 22.11 -16.34 5.59
N SER A 445 20.92 -16.91 5.78
CA SER A 445 20.60 -17.79 6.91
C SER A 445 21.43 -19.08 6.88
N ILE A 446 21.60 -19.69 5.69
CA ILE A 446 22.41 -20.88 5.50
C ILE A 446 23.88 -20.57 5.78
N TRP A 447 24.40 -19.46 5.24
CA TRP A 447 25.79 -19.04 5.46
C TRP A 447 26.08 -18.78 6.94
N LEU A 448 25.19 -18.05 7.64
CA LEU A 448 25.30 -17.81 9.07
C LEU A 448 25.26 -19.12 9.88
N THR A 449 24.35 -20.03 9.53
CA THR A 449 24.20 -21.32 10.22
C THR A 449 25.45 -22.18 10.06
N VAL A 450 26.00 -22.28 8.84
CA VAL A 450 27.24 -23.05 8.57
C VAL A 450 28.42 -22.47 9.36
N ASN A 451 28.55 -21.15 9.39
CA ASN A 451 29.62 -20.51 10.18
C ASN A 451 29.45 -20.69 11.69
N ALA A 452 28.20 -20.64 12.18
CA ALA A 452 27.91 -20.91 13.58
C ALA A 452 28.23 -22.36 13.99
N LEU A 453 27.94 -23.32 13.09
CA LEU A 453 28.26 -24.75 13.28
C LEU A 453 29.76 -25.02 13.30
N ARG A 454 30.54 -24.25 12.52
CA ARG A 454 31.99 -24.37 12.44
C ARG A 454 32.76 -23.65 13.56
N ASP A 455 32.03 -23.07 14.54
CA ASP A 455 32.62 -22.25 15.64
C ASP A 455 33.51 -21.10 15.12
N SER A 456 33.25 -20.60 13.90
CA SER A 456 34.01 -19.48 13.36
C SER A 456 33.72 -18.22 14.18
N GLN A 457 34.76 -17.52 14.62
CA GLN A 457 34.67 -16.25 15.31
C GLN A 457 34.35 -15.13 14.30
N LEU A 458 33.05 -15.08 13.86
CA LEU A 458 32.60 -14.07 12.87
C LEU A 458 32.66 -12.65 13.42
N PHE A 459 32.60 -12.45 14.74
CA PHE A 459 32.71 -11.15 15.41
C PHE A 459 34.02 -11.00 16.19
N ASP A 460 35.13 -11.45 15.62
CA ASP A 460 36.45 -11.11 16.13
C ASP A 460 36.72 -9.62 15.80
N VAL A 461 36.43 -8.75 16.78
CA VAL A 461 36.60 -7.30 16.69
C VAL A 461 38.01 -6.92 16.22
N GLU A 462 39.03 -7.77 16.50
CA GLU A 462 40.40 -7.54 16.08
C GLU A 462 40.57 -7.72 14.54
N LYS A 463 39.94 -8.72 13.94
CA LYS A 463 39.96 -8.88 12.47
C LYS A 463 39.28 -7.73 11.73
N TYR A 464 38.15 -7.26 12.25
CA TYR A 464 37.44 -6.12 11.64
C TYR A 464 38.15 -4.79 11.94
N LYS A 465 38.75 -4.60 13.10
CA LYS A 465 39.66 -3.47 13.35
C LYS A 465 40.80 -3.45 12.37
N ALA A 466 41.41 -4.58 12.05
CA ALA A 466 42.50 -4.68 11.09
C ALA A 466 42.06 -4.29 9.66
N LEU A 467 40.81 -4.56 9.28
CA LEU A 467 40.24 -4.19 7.97
C LEU A 467 39.76 -2.72 7.91
N VAL A 468 39.17 -2.21 8.99
CA VAL A 468 38.60 -0.86 9.04
C VAL A 468 39.63 0.18 9.47
N MET A 469 40.64 -0.17 10.28
CA MET A 469 41.68 0.75 10.75
C MET A 469 42.49 1.43 9.63
N PRO A 470 42.82 0.79 8.49
CA PRO A 470 43.47 1.50 7.40
C PRO A 470 42.58 2.58 6.78
N ILE A 471 41.26 2.33 6.72
CA ILE A 471 40.28 3.28 6.19
C ILE A 471 40.07 4.43 7.17
N VAL A 472 39.87 4.14 8.45
CA VAL A 472 39.71 5.17 9.51
C VAL A 472 40.98 6.01 9.68
N LYS A 473 42.17 5.40 9.60
CA LYS A 473 43.45 6.12 9.61
C LYS A 473 43.64 7.05 8.42
N ARG A 474 42.99 6.74 7.28
CA ARG A 474 43.06 7.57 6.08
C ARG A 474 42.17 8.82 6.19
N PHE A 475 41.11 8.76 6.98
CA PHE A 475 40.20 9.89 7.24
C PHE A 475 40.47 10.61 8.56
N SER A 476 41.18 10.01 9.52
CA SER A 476 41.66 10.64 10.73
C SER A 476 42.98 11.33 10.43
N LYS A 477 42.95 12.57 9.89
CA LYS A 477 44.11 13.45 9.90
C LYS A 477 44.50 13.68 11.35
N LYS A 478 45.75 13.31 11.69
CA LYS A 478 46.44 13.63 12.96
C LYS A 478 46.16 15.07 13.36
N GLN A 479 45.46 15.25 14.47
CA GLN A 479 45.70 16.38 15.35
C GLN A 479 46.83 15.97 16.30
N GLU A 480 48.07 16.32 15.93
CA GLU A 480 49.20 16.33 16.86
C GLU A 480 48.96 17.43 17.88
N HIS A 481 48.52 17.02 19.06
CA HIS A 481 48.63 17.91 20.25
C HIS A 481 50.10 18.11 20.60
N LYS A 482 50.66 19.24 20.19
CA LYS A 482 51.83 19.81 20.84
C LYS A 482 51.43 20.15 22.30
N ARG A 483 51.74 19.30 23.24
CA ARG A 483 51.85 19.66 24.64
C ARG A 483 53.21 19.14 25.15
N TYR A 484 53.94 20.06 25.77
CA TYR A 484 55.27 20.04 26.37
C TYR A 484 56.41 20.43 25.44
N GLN A 485 56.58 21.73 25.33
CA GLN A 485 57.82 22.49 25.63
C GLN A 485 57.42 23.71 26.44
#